data_9dd3fd2b00e089779a6dc5564f0cb0f1
#
_entry.id   9dd3fd2b00e089779a6dc5564f0cb0f1
#
_cell.length_a   1.000
_cell.length_b   1.000
_cell.length_c   1.000
_cell.angle_alpha   90.00
_cell.angle_beta   90.00
_cell.angle_gamma   90.00
#
_symmetry.space_group_name_H-M   'P 1'
#
loop_
_entity.id
_entity.type
_entity.pdbx_description
1 polymer ?
#
loop_
_entity_poly.entity_id
_entity_poly.type
_entity_poly.pdbx_seq_one_letter_code
_entity_poly.pdbx_strand_id
1 'polypeptide(L)'
;MAEQKENKTAKVSGKKNIGNDKKRLLTVLEIMKRTDDEHPLTKNQILDKVAEKGVEVNNLKTIAADLAALKELGYDIVTDYVGNYMAGGQLFENYELKMLADHIANARYLTTQHSQELIDRIKKLASESGEEMITATTLMDPKLKSRDGKMKYKLDILFRCIQKKRKVQFYYKRPGAGRSGLYTVSPYALSLYEDDYYLTAAFDSGKSYSDKPFNFKVSRMEKVEETEEPARKIGEIKILSDGLGFADIQNYRRVMKNMWSGAKGQDVIVKVQPYLADNKLVLSADRVREDEEGLLTVFTKAILNTGFYQALARYGDGVEIVRPEEARKGFVEYLKRTLDIYEKEK
;
A
#
# COMPACT_ATOMS: atom_id res chain seq x y z
N MET A 1 50.10 48.95 -40.20
CA MET A 1 48.78 49.23 -39.57
C MET A 1 48.05 47.93 -39.42
N ALA A 2 48.09 47.43 -38.23
CA ALA A 2 47.41 46.18 -37.87
C ALA A 2 46.46 46.51 -36.72
N GLU A 3 45.17 46.45 -36.97
CA GLU A 3 44.13 46.58 -35.94
C GLU A 3 43.93 45.25 -35.25
N GLN A 4 44.20 45.29 -33.96
CA GLN A 4 43.85 44.22 -33.01
C GLN A 4 42.34 44.26 -32.74
N LYS A 5 41.63 43.21 -33.11
CA LYS A 5 40.26 42.94 -32.62
C LYS A 5 40.34 42.12 -31.33
N GLU A 6 40.08 42.76 -30.21
CA GLU A 6 39.85 42.10 -28.94
C GLU A 6 38.59 41.24 -28.96
N ASN A 7 38.79 39.98 -28.72
CA ASN A 7 37.72 39.00 -28.54
C ASN A 7 37.22 39.05 -27.10
N LYS A 8 36.11 39.74 -26.86
CA LYS A 8 35.42 39.74 -25.57
C LYS A 8 34.70 38.41 -25.38
N THR A 9 35.32 37.51 -24.63
CA THR A 9 34.67 36.34 -24.08
C THR A 9 33.58 36.76 -23.09
N ALA A 10 32.32 36.54 -23.46
CA ALA A 10 31.19 36.73 -22.57
C ALA A 10 31.28 35.72 -21.41
N LYS A 11 31.53 36.25 -20.23
CA LYS A 11 31.37 35.51 -18.96
C LYS A 11 29.90 35.14 -18.82
N VAL A 12 29.59 33.86 -18.90
CA VAL A 12 28.33 33.30 -18.38
C VAL A 12 28.39 33.39 -16.85
N SER A 13 27.92 34.50 -16.31
CA SER A 13 27.73 34.68 -14.90
C SER A 13 26.26 34.54 -14.60
N GLY A 14 25.92 33.73 -13.65
CA GLY A 14 24.66 33.98 -13.02
C GLY A 14 24.06 32.81 -12.30
N LYS A 15 24.79 32.16 -11.41
CA LYS A 15 24.13 31.68 -10.18
C LYS A 15 23.63 32.95 -9.47
N LYS A 16 22.31 33.26 -9.61
CA LYS A 16 21.67 34.28 -8.76
C LYS A 16 21.83 33.81 -7.34
N ASN A 17 22.71 34.47 -6.58
CA ASN A 17 22.82 34.27 -5.13
C ASN A 17 21.47 34.64 -4.53
N ILE A 18 20.78 33.64 -3.97
CA ILE A 18 19.62 33.90 -3.10
C ILE A 18 20.14 34.72 -1.94
N GLY A 19 19.55 35.90 -1.67
CA GLY A 19 19.97 36.76 -0.56
C GLY A 19 19.92 35.97 0.76
N ASN A 20 20.86 36.25 1.66
CA ASN A 20 21.00 35.52 2.92
C ASN A 20 19.70 35.50 3.76
N ASP A 21 18.93 36.60 3.73
CA ASP A 21 17.63 36.68 4.41
C ASP A 21 16.60 35.64 3.93
N LYS A 22 16.52 35.45 2.62
CA LYS A 22 15.61 34.43 2.04
C LYS A 22 16.06 33.02 2.40
N LYS A 23 17.36 32.78 2.37
CA LYS A 23 17.92 31.48 2.79
C LYS A 23 17.61 31.22 4.25
N ARG A 24 17.82 32.24 5.12
CA ARG A 24 17.57 32.12 6.56
C ARG A 24 16.10 31.83 6.85
N LEU A 25 15.17 32.60 6.27
CA LEU A 25 13.74 32.41 6.48
C LEU A 25 13.29 30.98 6.09
N LEU A 26 13.75 30.47 4.93
CA LEU A 26 13.46 29.10 4.51
C LEU A 26 14.08 28.06 5.44
N THR A 27 15.30 28.33 5.93
CA THR A 27 15.97 27.45 6.89
C THR A 27 15.23 27.40 8.24
N VAL A 28 14.77 28.57 8.73
CA VAL A 28 13.94 28.67 9.94
C VAL A 28 12.63 27.86 9.72
N LEU A 29 11.98 28.03 8.57
CA LEU A 29 10.77 27.26 8.25
C LEU A 29 11.02 25.73 8.25
N GLU A 30 12.11 25.27 7.65
CA GLU A 30 12.50 23.85 7.69
C GLU A 30 12.72 23.33 9.11
N ILE A 31 13.38 24.13 9.96
CA ILE A 31 13.60 23.80 11.37
C ILE A 31 12.26 23.73 12.10
N MET A 32 11.40 24.73 11.94
CA MET A 32 10.11 24.79 12.61
C MET A 32 9.17 23.66 12.18
N LYS A 33 9.20 23.22 10.93
CA LYS A 33 8.43 22.04 10.46
C LYS A 33 8.81 20.74 11.14
N ARG A 34 9.94 20.70 11.82
CA ARG A 34 10.43 19.50 12.54
C ARG A 34 10.26 19.61 14.06
N THR A 35 9.54 20.63 14.53
CA THR A 35 9.19 20.82 15.94
C THR A 35 7.77 20.33 16.20
N ASP A 36 7.49 20.00 17.44
CA ASP A 36 6.19 19.65 17.98
C ASP A 36 6.00 20.30 19.37
N ASP A 37 4.83 20.13 19.98
CA ASP A 37 4.48 20.69 21.30
C ASP A 37 5.27 20.02 22.44
N GLU A 38 5.74 18.79 22.25
CA GLU A 38 6.58 18.10 23.24
C GLU A 38 8.05 18.58 23.17
N HIS A 39 8.50 19.06 21.99
CA HIS A 39 9.88 19.46 21.73
C HIS A 39 9.97 20.86 21.11
N PRO A 40 9.49 21.90 21.81
CA PRO A 40 9.60 23.29 21.36
C PRO A 40 11.05 23.77 21.39
N LEU A 41 11.40 24.67 20.49
CA LEU A 41 12.74 25.22 20.40
C LEU A 41 12.77 26.68 20.92
N THR A 42 13.74 27.01 21.79
CA THR A 42 14.06 28.38 22.13
C THR A 42 14.67 29.12 20.94
N LYS A 43 14.59 30.45 20.91
CA LYS A 43 15.20 31.25 19.84
C LYS A 43 16.71 31.04 19.73
N ASN A 44 17.42 30.74 20.84
CA ASN A 44 18.82 30.37 20.82
C ASN A 44 19.06 29.07 20.08
N GLN A 45 18.29 28.04 20.39
CA GLN A 45 18.40 26.75 19.71
C GLN A 45 18.08 26.87 18.21
N ILE A 46 17.10 27.71 17.84
CA ILE A 46 16.79 27.97 16.41
C ILE A 46 17.99 28.65 15.75
N LEU A 47 18.59 29.62 16.40
CA LEU A 47 19.77 30.33 15.90
C LEU A 47 20.94 29.39 15.68
N ASP A 48 21.22 28.51 16.66
CA ASP A 48 22.29 27.51 16.58
C ASP A 48 22.04 26.52 15.40
N LYS A 49 20.82 25.98 15.27
CA LYS A 49 20.46 25.11 14.17
C LYS A 49 20.52 25.77 12.79
N VAL A 50 20.24 27.07 12.70
CA VAL A 50 20.40 27.84 11.45
C VAL A 50 21.88 27.99 11.11
N ALA A 51 22.72 28.29 12.11
CA ALA A 51 24.17 28.40 11.92
C ALA A 51 24.80 27.04 11.52
N GLU A 52 24.38 25.94 12.12
CA GLU A 52 24.80 24.56 11.74
C GLU A 52 24.51 24.23 10.28
N LYS A 53 23.42 24.78 9.72
CA LYS A 53 23.07 24.63 8.28
C LYS A 53 23.86 25.58 7.37
N GLY A 54 24.87 26.31 7.92
CA GLY A 54 25.74 27.19 7.15
C GLY A 54 25.07 28.48 6.69
N VAL A 55 24.05 28.94 7.41
CA VAL A 55 23.38 30.22 7.16
C VAL A 55 23.80 31.25 8.21
N GLU A 56 24.30 32.38 7.76
CA GLU A 56 24.72 33.44 8.68
C GLU A 56 23.51 34.06 9.38
N VAL A 57 23.57 34.08 10.72
CA VAL A 57 22.60 34.72 11.58
C VAL A 57 23.32 35.34 12.78
N ASN A 58 23.09 36.62 13.04
CA ASN A 58 23.92 37.37 13.98
C ASN A 58 23.21 37.74 15.30
N ASN A 59 21.88 37.61 15.36
CA ASN A 59 21.17 37.94 16.59
C ASN A 59 19.77 37.32 16.67
N LEU A 60 19.25 37.24 17.90
CA LEU A 60 17.94 36.70 18.22
C LEU A 60 16.76 37.53 17.68
N LYS A 61 16.95 38.81 17.44
CA LYS A 61 15.89 39.68 16.89
C LYS A 61 15.57 39.27 15.46
N THR A 62 16.58 38.83 14.72
CA THR A 62 16.41 38.35 13.36
C THR A 62 15.58 37.05 13.34
N ILE A 63 15.86 36.11 14.24
CA ILE A 63 15.06 34.89 14.39
C ILE A 63 13.61 35.22 14.78
N ALA A 64 13.43 36.18 15.72
CA ALA A 64 12.09 36.61 16.11
C ALA A 64 11.32 37.27 14.94
N ALA A 65 11.99 38.03 14.09
CA ALA A 65 11.39 38.63 12.90
C ALA A 65 11.00 37.54 11.85
N ASP A 66 11.87 36.52 11.65
CA ASP A 66 11.57 35.41 10.75
C ASP A 66 10.36 34.59 11.24
N LEU A 67 10.27 34.31 12.56
CA LEU A 67 9.11 33.63 13.14
C LEU A 67 7.82 34.46 12.99
N ALA A 68 7.90 35.78 13.18
CA ALA A 68 6.76 36.67 12.96
C ALA A 68 6.33 36.69 11.49
N ALA A 69 7.27 36.77 10.56
CA ALA A 69 6.99 36.72 9.14
C ALA A 69 6.33 35.37 8.72
N LEU A 70 6.77 34.26 9.31
CA LEU A 70 6.14 32.95 9.06
C LEU A 70 4.70 32.92 9.59
N LYS A 71 4.42 33.50 10.76
CA LYS A 71 3.04 33.65 11.27
C LYS A 71 2.16 34.50 10.33
N GLU A 72 2.68 35.61 9.83
CA GLU A 72 1.97 36.46 8.85
C GLU A 72 1.69 35.73 7.54
N LEU A 73 2.56 34.78 7.14
CA LEU A 73 2.39 33.93 5.98
C LEU A 73 1.40 32.76 6.22
N GLY A 74 0.82 32.67 7.42
CA GLY A 74 -0.20 31.68 7.76
C GLY A 74 0.32 30.37 8.34
N TYR A 75 1.62 30.29 8.71
CA TYR A 75 2.14 29.15 9.45
C TYR A 75 1.74 29.24 10.93
N ASP A 76 1.17 28.17 11.46
CA ASP A 76 0.72 28.13 12.86
C ASP A 76 1.90 27.87 13.81
N ILE A 77 2.67 28.94 14.06
CA ILE A 77 3.79 28.90 15.00
C ILE A 77 3.30 29.35 16.37
N VAL A 78 3.27 28.43 17.31
CA VAL A 78 3.00 28.71 18.72
C VAL A 78 4.27 29.12 19.45
N THR A 79 4.15 30.10 20.33
CA THR A 79 5.23 30.54 21.23
C THR A 79 4.70 30.48 22.64
N ASP A 80 5.27 29.65 23.47
CA ASP A 80 4.96 29.54 24.88
C ASP A 80 6.18 29.86 25.77
N TYR A 81 6.08 29.52 27.05
CA TYR A 81 7.15 29.76 28.04
C TYR A 81 8.35 28.82 27.88
N VAL A 82 8.18 27.70 27.16
CA VAL A 82 9.24 26.71 26.90
C VAL A 82 9.98 27.05 25.60
N GLY A 83 9.25 27.46 24.56
CA GLY A 83 9.88 27.74 23.28
C GLY A 83 8.89 28.06 22.16
N ASN A 84 9.29 27.73 20.93
CA ASN A 84 8.50 27.89 19.72
C ASN A 84 8.37 26.55 19.03
N TYR A 85 7.18 26.22 18.56
CA TYR A 85 6.91 25.04 17.74
C TYR A 85 5.85 25.36 16.69
N MET A 86 5.77 24.51 15.68
CA MET A 86 4.74 24.64 14.65
C MET A 86 3.59 23.69 14.96
N ALA A 87 2.43 24.27 15.33
CA ALA A 87 1.21 23.51 15.54
C ALA A 87 0.56 23.21 14.19
N GLY A 88 0.09 21.98 13.98
CA GLY A 88 -0.62 21.57 12.75
C GLY A 88 0.20 21.73 11.46
N GLY A 89 1.50 21.99 11.56
CA GLY A 89 2.39 22.19 10.40
C GLY A 89 2.83 20.90 9.71
N GLN A 90 2.57 19.78 10.33
CA GLN A 90 2.86 18.46 9.79
C GLN A 90 1.62 17.92 9.05
N LEU A 91 1.83 17.38 7.84
CA LEU A 91 0.76 16.72 7.06
C LEU A 91 0.26 15.44 7.75
N PHE A 92 1.05 14.88 8.64
CA PHE A 92 0.78 13.65 9.38
C PHE A 92 1.27 13.81 10.83
N GLU A 93 0.54 13.23 11.76
CA GLU A 93 1.00 13.04 13.13
C GLU A 93 2.14 12.01 13.20
N ASN A 94 3.01 12.11 14.21
CA ASN A 94 4.15 11.19 14.35
C ASN A 94 3.71 9.71 14.40
N TYR A 95 2.60 9.37 15.08
CA TYR A 95 2.08 8.01 15.14
C TYR A 95 1.57 7.53 13.77
N GLU A 96 0.99 8.40 12.93
CA GLU A 96 0.54 8.06 11.58
C GLU A 96 1.73 7.71 10.69
N LEU A 97 2.79 8.50 10.76
CA LEU A 97 4.05 8.21 10.05
C LEU A 97 4.68 6.91 10.54
N LYS A 98 4.62 6.63 11.85
CA LYS A 98 5.05 5.36 12.41
C LYS A 98 4.25 4.18 11.86
N MET A 99 2.92 4.30 11.79
CA MET A 99 2.07 3.26 11.19
C MET A 99 2.43 3.02 9.72
N LEU A 100 2.68 4.07 8.94
CA LEU A 100 3.13 3.95 7.55
C LEU A 100 4.49 3.25 7.45
N ALA A 101 5.45 3.61 8.31
CA ALA A 101 6.76 2.99 8.36
C ALA A 101 6.67 1.48 8.69
N ASP A 102 5.82 1.10 9.65
CA ASP A 102 5.60 -0.30 10.02
C ASP A 102 4.98 -1.10 8.88
N HIS A 103 4.00 -0.54 8.16
CA HIS A 103 3.43 -1.19 6.98
C HIS A 103 4.48 -1.42 5.89
N ILE A 104 5.37 -0.45 5.66
CA ILE A 104 6.47 -0.59 4.70
C ILE A 104 7.50 -1.62 5.19
N ALA A 105 7.84 -1.60 6.48
CA ALA A 105 8.75 -2.57 7.09
C ALA A 105 8.24 -4.00 6.95
N ASN A 106 6.93 -4.21 7.04
CA ASN A 106 6.29 -5.53 6.92
C ASN A 106 5.87 -5.91 5.50
N ALA A 107 5.93 -5.00 4.52
CA ALA A 107 5.56 -5.27 3.13
C ALA A 107 6.52 -6.28 2.47
N ARG A 108 6.11 -7.54 2.34
CA ARG A 108 6.93 -8.63 1.80
C ARG A 108 7.24 -8.52 0.31
N TYR A 109 6.45 -7.76 -0.43
CA TYR A 109 6.66 -7.52 -1.87
C TYR A 109 7.77 -6.50 -2.16
N LEU A 110 8.24 -5.75 -1.16
CA LEU A 110 9.36 -4.83 -1.27
C LEU A 110 10.68 -5.51 -0.91
N THR A 111 11.77 -5.05 -1.52
CA THR A 111 13.12 -5.43 -1.09
C THR A 111 13.48 -4.70 0.21
N THR A 112 14.43 -5.23 0.97
CA THR A 112 14.98 -4.58 2.17
C THR A 112 15.45 -3.17 1.87
N GLN A 113 16.24 -2.99 0.80
CA GLN A 113 16.75 -1.68 0.38
C GLN A 113 15.63 -0.70 0.07
N HIS A 114 14.65 -1.10 -0.75
CA HIS A 114 13.54 -0.20 -1.12
C HIS A 114 12.66 0.15 0.08
N SER A 115 12.45 -0.79 1.01
CA SER A 115 11.75 -0.51 2.26
C SER A 115 12.48 0.53 3.09
N GLN A 116 13.79 0.40 3.22
CA GLN A 116 14.61 1.38 3.95
C GLN A 116 14.56 2.76 3.31
N GLU A 117 14.72 2.84 1.98
CA GLU A 117 14.61 4.12 1.25
C GLU A 117 13.26 4.81 1.47
N LEU A 118 12.16 4.06 1.51
CA LEU A 118 10.82 4.61 1.78
C LEU A 118 10.66 5.06 3.22
N ILE A 119 11.14 4.28 4.19
CA ILE A 119 11.13 4.64 5.61
C ILE A 119 11.94 5.91 5.84
N ASP A 120 13.11 6.04 5.23
CA ASP A 120 13.95 7.24 5.34
C ASP A 120 13.27 8.49 4.73
N ARG A 121 12.42 8.33 3.73
CA ARG A 121 11.59 9.43 3.21
C ARG A 121 10.47 9.80 4.17
N ILE A 122 9.84 8.81 4.81
CA ILE A 122 8.81 9.05 5.83
C ILE A 122 9.39 9.79 7.02
N LYS A 123 10.56 9.39 7.51
CA LYS A 123 11.26 10.08 8.60
C LYS A 123 11.45 11.58 8.36
N LYS A 124 11.69 11.99 7.11
CA LYS A 124 11.83 13.40 6.74
C LYS A 124 10.55 14.22 6.88
N LEU A 125 9.40 13.58 6.98
CA LEU A 125 8.10 14.21 7.20
C LEU A 125 7.77 14.36 8.69
N ALA A 126 8.48 13.63 9.55
CA ALA A 126 8.28 13.63 11.00
C ALA A 126 9.02 14.80 11.68
N SER A 127 8.62 15.11 12.92
CA SER A 127 9.43 15.89 13.84
C SER A 127 10.72 15.15 14.20
N GLU A 128 11.67 15.83 14.88
CA GLU A 128 12.91 15.17 15.35
C GLU A 128 12.59 13.99 16.27
N SER A 129 11.65 14.16 17.21
CA SER A 129 11.20 13.10 18.10
C SER A 129 10.49 11.96 17.37
N GLY A 130 9.67 12.28 16.36
CA GLY A 130 9.03 11.31 15.50
C GLY A 130 10.02 10.49 14.67
N GLU A 131 11.08 11.10 14.15
CA GLU A 131 12.17 10.39 13.46
C GLU A 131 12.90 9.42 14.39
N GLU A 132 13.19 9.85 15.63
CA GLU A 132 13.80 8.99 16.66
C GLU A 132 12.90 7.82 17.02
N MET A 133 11.61 8.07 17.25
CA MET A 133 10.61 7.03 17.53
C MET A 133 10.53 6.02 16.41
N ILE A 134 10.42 6.45 15.14
CA ILE A 134 10.38 5.56 13.97
C ILE A 134 11.67 4.73 13.90
N THR A 135 12.83 5.35 14.15
CA THR A 135 14.12 4.67 14.09
C THR A 135 14.26 3.60 15.17
N ALA A 136 13.85 3.91 16.38
CA ALA A 136 13.99 3.01 17.54
C ALA A 136 13.01 1.84 17.54
N THR A 137 11.82 2.03 16.94
CA THR A 137 10.70 1.08 17.13
C THR A 137 10.25 0.37 15.85
N THR A 138 10.71 0.76 14.66
CA THR A 138 10.34 0.08 13.40
C THR A 138 11.16 -1.19 13.21
N LEU A 139 10.48 -2.33 13.23
CA LEU A 139 11.10 -3.65 13.05
C LEU A 139 10.89 -4.15 11.63
N MET A 140 11.98 -4.54 10.97
CA MET A 140 11.97 -5.13 9.63
C MET A 140 12.78 -6.43 9.63
N ASP A 141 12.14 -7.53 9.21
CA ASP A 141 12.84 -8.81 9.00
C ASP A 141 13.27 -8.93 7.52
N PRO A 142 14.57 -8.83 7.21
CA PRO A 142 15.07 -8.96 5.84
C PRO A 142 14.79 -10.32 5.19
N LYS A 143 14.61 -11.39 5.99
CA LYS A 143 14.31 -12.75 5.50
C LYS A 143 12.92 -12.84 4.87
N LEU A 144 12.01 -11.99 5.30
CA LEU A 144 10.63 -11.95 4.79
C LEU A 144 10.46 -11.03 3.58
N LYS A 145 11.50 -10.31 3.17
CA LYS A 145 11.47 -9.37 2.06
C LYS A 145 11.66 -10.01 0.70
N SER A 146 11.11 -9.40 -0.33
CA SER A 146 11.33 -9.80 -1.72
C SER A 146 12.81 -9.64 -2.11
N ARG A 147 13.28 -10.54 -2.97
CA ARG A 147 14.57 -10.37 -3.66
C ARG A 147 14.42 -9.70 -5.03
N ASP A 148 13.16 -9.50 -5.50
CA ASP A 148 12.86 -8.89 -6.79
C ASP A 148 12.69 -7.37 -6.66
N GLY A 149 13.71 -6.62 -7.04
CA GLY A 149 13.67 -5.15 -7.05
C GLY A 149 12.80 -4.54 -8.16
N LYS A 150 12.15 -5.34 -9.00
CA LYS A 150 11.37 -4.88 -10.16
C LYS A 150 9.91 -4.58 -9.81
N MET A 151 9.46 -4.84 -8.58
CA MET A 151 8.05 -4.67 -8.19
C MET A 151 7.52 -3.27 -8.51
N LYS A 152 8.27 -2.21 -8.21
CA LYS A 152 7.88 -0.82 -8.50
C LYS A 152 7.57 -0.59 -9.97
N TYR A 153 8.39 -1.15 -10.87
CA TYR A 153 8.19 -1.01 -12.32
C TYR A 153 6.98 -1.80 -12.80
N LYS A 154 6.77 -3.01 -12.26
CA LYS A 154 5.59 -3.82 -12.57
C LYS A 154 4.32 -3.09 -12.17
N LEU A 155 4.26 -2.54 -10.95
CA LEU A 155 3.12 -1.78 -10.46
C LEU A 155 2.86 -0.54 -11.29
N ASP A 156 3.90 0.23 -11.64
CA ASP A 156 3.77 1.44 -12.46
C ASP A 156 3.16 1.13 -13.84
N ILE A 157 3.65 0.09 -14.53
CA ILE A 157 3.10 -0.34 -15.82
C ILE A 157 1.64 -0.78 -15.66
N LEU A 158 1.33 -1.59 -14.64
CA LEU A 158 -0.02 -2.09 -14.40
C LEU A 158 -1.01 -0.96 -14.07
N PHE A 159 -0.63 0.01 -13.21
CA PHE A 159 -1.44 1.19 -12.93
C PHE A 159 -1.72 1.99 -14.21
N ARG A 160 -0.70 2.20 -15.02
CA ARG A 160 -0.82 2.92 -16.29
C ARG A 160 -1.73 2.20 -17.29
N CYS A 161 -1.62 0.87 -17.41
CA CYS A 161 -2.50 0.07 -18.25
C CYS A 161 -3.98 0.16 -17.80
N ILE A 162 -4.24 0.09 -16.49
CA ILE A 162 -5.58 0.26 -15.93
C ILE A 162 -6.13 1.65 -16.22
N GLN A 163 -5.35 2.69 -15.98
CA GLN A 163 -5.74 4.09 -16.21
C GLN A 163 -6.05 4.37 -17.67
N LYS A 164 -5.19 3.91 -18.58
CA LYS A 164 -5.35 4.10 -20.03
C LYS A 164 -6.33 3.12 -20.67
N LYS A 165 -6.84 2.15 -19.91
CA LYS A 165 -7.71 1.07 -20.43
C LYS A 165 -7.05 0.33 -21.60
N ARG A 166 -5.77 -0.05 -21.40
CA ARG A 166 -5.00 -0.83 -22.37
C ARG A 166 -4.74 -2.23 -21.85
N LYS A 167 -4.59 -3.20 -22.75
CA LYS A 167 -4.17 -4.54 -22.35
C LYS A 167 -2.74 -4.54 -21.87
N VAL A 168 -2.42 -5.51 -21.03
CA VAL A 168 -1.07 -5.78 -20.53
C VAL A 168 -0.65 -7.18 -20.91
N GLN A 169 0.62 -7.31 -21.28
CA GLN A 169 1.27 -8.58 -21.59
C GLN A 169 2.36 -8.89 -20.57
N PHE A 170 2.45 -10.16 -20.15
CA PHE A 170 3.48 -10.61 -19.20
C PHE A 170 3.68 -12.13 -19.28
N TYR A 171 4.85 -12.60 -18.89
CA TYR A 171 5.07 -14.00 -18.60
C TYR A 171 4.63 -14.31 -17.18
N TYR A 172 3.97 -15.44 -16.99
CA TYR A 172 3.42 -15.85 -15.70
C TYR A 172 3.62 -17.33 -15.45
N LYS A 173 4.24 -17.68 -14.31
CA LYS A 173 4.36 -19.05 -13.86
C LYS A 173 3.26 -19.38 -12.86
N ARG A 174 2.32 -20.23 -13.28
CA ARG A 174 1.27 -20.75 -12.39
C ARG A 174 1.88 -21.65 -11.31
N PRO A 175 1.29 -21.69 -10.09
CA PRO A 175 1.67 -22.69 -9.10
C PRO A 175 1.57 -24.09 -9.69
N GLY A 176 2.60 -24.92 -9.48
CA GLY A 176 2.63 -26.29 -10.03
C GLY A 176 2.96 -26.40 -11.52
N ALA A 177 3.05 -25.32 -12.27
CA ALA A 177 3.44 -25.37 -13.67
C ALA A 177 4.97 -25.44 -13.81
N GLY A 178 5.44 -26.32 -14.71
CA GLY A 178 6.87 -26.48 -14.96
C GLY A 178 7.53 -25.25 -15.62
N ARG A 179 6.77 -24.48 -16.42
CA ARG A 179 7.25 -23.32 -17.21
C ARG A 179 6.29 -22.13 -17.17
N SER A 180 6.83 -20.93 -17.42
CA SER A 180 6.05 -19.70 -17.59
C SER A 180 5.33 -19.71 -18.95
N GLY A 181 4.08 -19.21 -18.98
CA GLY A 181 3.33 -18.91 -20.19
C GLY A 181 3.22 -17.42 -20.44
N LEU A 182 3.05 -17.04 -21.70
CA LEU A 182 2.76 -15.65 -22.09
C LEU A 182 1.26 -15.38 -21.96
N TYR A 183 0.91 -14.29 -21.29
CA TYR A 183 -0.46 -13.86 -21.05
C TYR A 183 -0.68 -12.45 -21.55
N THR A 184 -1.73 -12.25 -22.32
CA THR A 184 -2.26 -10.91 -22.68
C THR A 184 -3.65 -10.82 -22.10
N VAL A 185 -3.89 -9.81 -21.26
CA VAL A 185 -5.14 -9.66 -20.50
C VAL A 185 -5.56 -8.20 -20.42
N SER A 186 -6.86 -7.99 -20.19
CA SER A 186 -7.46 -6.69 -19.91
C SER A 186 -7.43 -6.43 -18.39
N PRO A 187 -6.61 -5.50 -17.88
CA PRO A 187 -6.46 -5.23 -16.46
C PRO A 187 -7.61 -4.34 -15.94
N TYR A 188 -8.12 -4.61 -14.74
CA TYR A 188 -9.20 -3.85 -14.13
C TYR A 188 -8.85 -3.25 -12.78
N ALA A 189 -8.16 -3.98 -11.93
CA ALA A 189 -7.78 -3.49 -10.60
C ALA A 189 -6.49 -4.12 -10.09
N LEU A 190 -5.75 -3.36 -9.31
CA LEU A 190 -4.67 -3.84 -8.44
C LEU A 190 -5.15 -3.85 -7.00
N SER A 191 -4.89 -4.94 -6.31
CA SER A 191 -5.33 -5.15 -4.94
C SER A 191 -4.19 -5.67 -4.10
N LEU A 192 -3.94 -5.03 -2.99
CA LEU A 192 -3.10 -5.61 -1.94
C LEU A 192 -3.94 -6.65 -1.18
N TYR A 193 -3.47 -7.88 -1.10
CA TYR A 193 -4.08 -8.94 -0.33
C TYR A 193 -2.99 -9.70 0.42
N GLU A 194 -3.15 -9.79 1.74
CA GLU A 194 -2.09 -10.23 2.63
C GLU A 194 -0.82 -9.42 2.36
N ASP A 195 0.23 -10.06 1.89
CA ASP A 195 1.53 -9.42 1.72
C ASP A 195 1.96 -9.30 0.24
N ASP A 196 1.00 -9.32 -0.71
CA ASP A 196 1.33 -9.19 -2.13
C ASP A 196 0.25 -8.46 -2.94
N TYR A 197 0.66 -7.89 -4.07
CA TYR A 197 -0.26 -7.31 -5.03
C TYR A 197 -0.82 -8.35 -5.98
N TYR A 198 -2.11 -8.24 -6.26
CA TYR A 198 -2.83 -9.05 -7.24
C TYR A 198 -3.47 -8.16 -8.29
N LEU A 199 -3.24 -8.52 -9.55
CA LEU A 199 -3.93 -7.95 -10.69
C LEU A 199 -5.21 -8.74 -10.95
N THR A 200 -6.38 -8.08 -10.88
CA THR A 200 -7.64 -8.63 -11.38
C THR A 200 -7.77 -8.25 -12.84
N ALA A 201 -7.86 -9.25 -13.72
CA ALA A 201 -7.88 -9.07 -15.17
C ALA A 201 -8.71 -10.15 -15.87
N ALA A 202 -9.16 -9.92 -17.10
CA ALA A 202 -9.83 -10.93 -17.92
C ALA A 202 -9.13 -11.14 -19.25
N PHE A 203 -9.30 -12.33 -19.81
CA PHE A 203 -8.89 -12.67 -21.15
C PHE A 203 -9.85 -12.12 -22.20
N ASP A 204 -9.42 -12.11 -23.45
CA ASP A 204 -10.27 -11.73 -24.57
C ASP A 204 -11.47 -12.66 -24.73
N SER A 205 -12.53 -12.14 -25.36
CA SER A 205 -13.69 -12.90 -25.76
C SER A 205 -13.33 -14.09 -26.65
N GLY A 206 -14.17 -15.12 -26.63
CA GLY A 206 -13.98 -16.32 -27.46
C GLY A 206 -13.13 -17.44 -26.85
N LYS A 207 -12.54 -17.24 -25.67
CA LYS A 207 -11.91 -18.31 -24.89
C LYS A 207 -12.91 -18.88 -23.88
N SER A 208 -12.86 -20.17 -23.60
CA SER A 208 -13.79 -20.87 -22.68
C SER A 208 -13.80 -20.30 -21.25
N TYR A 209 -12.80 -19.51 -20.90
CA TYR A 209 -12.63 -18.86 -19.60
C TYR A 209 -12.74 -17.33 -19.67
N SER A 210 -13.17 -16.76 -20.80
CA SER A 210 -13.23 -15.30 -21.01
C SER A 210 -14.31 -14.59 -20.20
N ASP A 211 -15.31 -15.33 -19.69
CA ASP A 211 -16.46 -14.76 -19.00
C ASP A 211 -16.25 -14.53 -17.51
N LYS A 212 -15.06 -14.78 -17.00
CA LYS A 212 -14.69 -14.57 -15.61
C LYS A 212 -13.35 -13.87 -15.47
N PRO A 213 -13.18 -13.03 -14.44
CA PRO A 213 -11.89 -12.43 -14.13
C PRO A 213 -10.97 -13.44 -13.43
N PHE A 214 -9.68 -13.18 -13.55
CA PHE A 214 -8.59 -13.91 -12.91
C PHE A 214 -7.78 -12.97 -12.03
N ASN A 215 -7.18 -13.53 -10.99
CA ASN A 215 -6.25 -12.80 -10.13
C ASN A 215 -4.84 -13.33 -10.34
N PHE A 216 -3.98 -12.46 -10.77
CA PHE A 216 -2.57 -12.76 -11.02
C PHE A 216 -1.71 -12.13 -9.93
N LYS A 217 -0.95 -12.93 -9.22
CA LYS A 217 0.00 -12.45 -8.22
C LYS A 217 1.14 -11.70 -8.91
N VAL A 218 1.32 -10.40 -8.63
CA VAL A 218 2.24 -9.52 -9.35
C VAL A 218 3.70 -9.95 -9.18
N SER A 219 4.06 -10.47 -8.01
CA SER A 219 5.41 -10.99 -7.76
C SER A 219 5.83 -12.13 -8.69
N ARG A 220 4.86 -12.86 -9.28
CA ARG A 220 5.10 -13.96 -10.23
C ARG A 220 5.13 -13.53 -11.70
N MET A 221 4.89 -12.25 -11.98
CA MET A 221 4.94 -11.71 -13.33
C MET A 221 6.37 -11.40 -13.73
N GLU A 222 6.70 -11.68 -14.98
CA GLU A 222 7.98 -11.32 -15.59
C GLU A 222 7.71 -10.59 -16.90
N LYS A 223 8.59 -9.65 -17.29
CA LYS A 223 8.49 -8.88 -18.53
C LYS A 223 7.09 -8.31 -18.74
N VAL A 224 6.65 -7.48 -17.77
CA VAL A 224 5.36 -6.81 -17.85
C VAL A 224 5.47 -5.65 -18.82
N GLU A 225 4.60 -5.61 -19.85
CA GLU A 225 4.62 -4.62 -20.93
C GLU A 225 3.21 -4.14 -21.25
N GLU A 226 3.06 -2.83 -21.47
CA GLU A 226 1.84 -2.21 -21.99
C GLU A 226 1.69 -2.58 -23.46
N THR A 227 0.48 -2.93 -23.91
CA THR A 227 0.19 -3.13 -25.33
C THR A 227 -0.56 -1.93 -25.91
N GLU A 228 -0.58 -1.79 -27.24
CA GLU A 228 -1.38 -0.77 -27.91
C GLU A 228 -2.87 -1.13 -28.00
N GLU A 229 -3.23 -2.37 -27.68
CA GLU A 229 -4.60 -2.85 -27.76
C GLU A 229 -5.46 -2.31 -26.62
N PRO A 230 -6.71 -1.88 -26.92
CA PRO A 230 -7.64 -1.43 -25.89
C PRO A 230 -8.05 -2.62 -24.98
N ALA A 231 -8.18 -2.37 -23.70
CA ALA A 231 -8.71 -3.33 -22.76
C ALA A 231 -10.21 -3.55 -23.00
N ARG A 232 -10.65 -4.77 -22.82
CA ARG A 232 -12.06 -5.16 -22.85
C ARG A 232 -12.83 -4.46 -21.74
N LYS A 233 -14.04 -3.98 -22.02
CA LYS A 233 -14.84 -3.28 -21.01
C LYS A 233 -15.28 -4.28 -19.91
N ILE A 234 -15.33 -3.82 -18.67
CA ILE A 234 -15.71 -4.66 -17.53
C ILE A 234 -17.14 -5.21 -17.66
N GLY A 235 -18.07 -4.42 -18.23
CA GLY A 235 -19.45 -4.83 -18.47
C GLY A 235 -19.62 -5.94 -19.53
N GLU A 236 -18.57 -6.24 -20.29
CA GLU A 236 -18.54 -7.37 -21.23
C GLU A 236 -18.14 -8.69 -20.57
N ILE A 237 -17.74 -8.65 -19.30
CA ILE A 237 -17.41 -9.84 -18.52
C ILE A 237 -18.69 -10.35 -17.87
N LYS A 238 -19.23 -11.43 -18.37
CA LYS A 238 -20.55 -11.97 -18.00
C LYS A 238 -20.78 -12.06 -16.49
N ILE A 239 -19.81 -12.58 -15.75
CA ILE A 239 -19.89 -12.70 -14.28
C ILE A 239 -19.93 -11.34 -13.57
N LEU A 240 -19.38 -10.30 -14.15
CA LEU A 240 -19.38 -8.95 -13.60
C LEU A 240 -20.61 -8.14 -14.05
N SER A 241 -21.34 -8.60 -15.09
CA SER A 241 -22.49 -7.92 -15.69
C SER A 241 -23.85 -8.53 -15.34
N ASP A 242 -23.92 -9.77 -14.89
CA ASP A 242 -25.17 -10.57 -14.76
C ASP A 242 -25.95 -10.33 -13.45
N GLY A 243 -25.98 -9.13 -12.91
CA GLY A 243 -26.86 -8.81 -11.76
C GLY A 243 -26.60 -9.60 -10.48
N LEU A 244 -25.48 -10.28 -10.37
CA LEU A 244 -25.05 -11.00 -9.17
C LEU A 244 -24.51 -10.04 -8.09
N GLY A 245 -24.70 -8.74 -8.25
CA GLY A 245 -24.15 -7.74 -7.37
C GLY A 245 -22.65 -7.51 -7.60
N PHE A 246 -22.09 -7.95 -8.70
CA PHE A 246 -20.69 -7.75 -9.09
C PHE A 246 -20.55 -6.63 -10.13
N ALA A 247 -21.41 -5.66 -10.07
CA ALA A 247 -21.35 -4.48 -10.95
C ALA A 247 -20.00 -3.75 -10.86
N ASP A 248 -19.25 -4.00 -9.80
CA ASP A 248 -17.92 -3.47 -9.58
C ASP A 248 -16.93 -4.53 -9.06
N ILE A 249 -15.66 -4.23 -9.20
CA ILE A 249 -14.56 -5.08 -8.74
C ILE A 249 -14.53 -5.24 -7.22
N GLN A 250 -15.05 -4.26 -6.48
CA GLN A 250 -15.07 -4.31 -5.01
C GLN A 250 -16.02 -5.43 -4.53
N ASN A 251 -17.22 -5.52 -5.12
CA ASN A 251 -18.16 -6.59 -4.80
C ASN A 251 -17.61 -7.96 -5.19
N TYR A 252 -16.97 -8.07 -6.36
CA TYR A 252 -16.29 -9.30 -6.76
C TYR A 252 -15.19 -9.70 -5.75
N ARG A 253 -14.38 -8.74 -5.30
CA ARG A 253 -13.34 -8.99 -4.29
C ARG A 253 -13.91 -9.43 -2.94
N ARG A 254 -15.06 -8.92 -2.54
CA ARG A 254 -15.71 -9.26 -1.26
C ARG A 254 -16.10 -10.73 -1.19
N VAL A 255 -16.55 -11.34 -2.30
CA VAL A 255 -16.95 -12.74 -2.35
C VAL A 255 -15.80 -13.71 -2.60
N MET A 256 -14.66 -13.20 -3.10
CA MET A 256 -13.46 -14.03 -3.24
C MET A 256 -12.75 -14.21 -1.90
N LYS A 257 -12.45 -15.45 -1.59
CA LYS A 257 -11.59 -15.78 -0.45
C LYS A 257 -10.25 -16.28 -0.99
N ASN A 258 -9.15 -15.85 -0.36
CA ASN A 258 -7.77 -16.19 -0.74
C ASN A 258 -7.40 -15.92 -2.22
N MET A 259 -8.02 -14.92 -2.86
CA MET A 259 -7.75 -14.49 -4.25
C MET A 259 -7.90 -15.59 -5.32
N TRP A 260 -8.55 -16.68 -5.00
CA TRP A 260 -8.87 -17.71 -5.98
C TRP A 260 -10.09 -17.30 -6.82
N SER A 261 -9.90 -17.23 -8.12
CA SER A 261 -10.95 -16.88 -9.08
C SER A 261 -11.99 -17.97 -9.19
N GLY A 262 -13.25 -17.59 -9.39
CA GLY A 262 -14.34 -18.52 -9.59
C GLY A 262 -15.50 -17.93 -10.39
N ALA A 263 -16.49 -18.76 -10.70
CA ALA A 263 -17.56 -18.36 -11.59
C ALA A 263 -18.68 -17.58 -10.88
N LYS A 264 -19.19 -18.07 -9.76
CA LYS A 264 -20.37 -17.51 -9.10
C LYS A 264 -20.22 -17.51 -7.58
N GLY A 265 -20.57 -16.39 -6.95
CA GLY A 265 -20.75 -16.33 -5.51
C GLY A 265 -22.08 -16.93 -5.10
N GLN A 266 -22.07 -17.74 -4.05
CA GLN A 266 -23.27 -18.34 -3.44
C GLN A 266 -23.44 -17.83 -2.03
N ASP A 267 -24.67 -17.78 -1.54
CA ASP A 267 -24.96 -17.47 -0.16
C ASP A 267 -24.53 -18.65 0.73
N VAL A 268 -23.72 -18.35 1.73
CA VAL A 268 -23.18 -19.34 2.66
C VAL A 268 -23.52 -18.92 4.10
N ILE A 269 -23.95 -19.90 4.89
CA ILE A 269 -24.20 -19.73 6.32
C ILE A 269 -23.16 -20.57 7.07
N VAL A 270 -22.42 -19.91 7.96
CA VAL A 270 -21.37 -20.53 8.76
C VAL A 270 -21.63 -20.23 10.23
N LYS A 271 -21.58 -21.24 11.09
CA LYS A 271 -21.49 -21.06 12.52
C LYS A 271 -20.04 -20.85 12.92
N VAL A 272 -19.80 -19.92 13.82
CA VAL A 272 -18.47 -19.51 14.26
C VAL A 272 -18.43 -19.41 15.77
N GLN A 273 -17.43 -20.01 16.39
CA GLN A 273 -17.23 -19.99 17.83
C GLN A 273 -16.95 -18.57 18.35
N PRO A 274 -17.38 -18.20 19.56
CA PRO A 274 -17.27 -16.85 20.12
C PRO A 274 -15.84 -16.30 20.12
N TYR A 275 -14.84 -17.14 20.38
CA TYR A 275 -13.43 -16.73 20.40
C TYR A 275 -12.87 -16.31 19.03
N LEU A 276 -13.65 -16.50 17.97
CA LEU A 276 -13.32 -16.07 16.61
C LEU A 276 -14.13 -14.83 16.15
N ALA A 277 -14.79 -14.11 17.06
CA ALA A 277 -15.64 -12.97 16.73
C ALA A 277 -14.92 -11.89 15.93
N ASP A 278 -13.64 -11.65 16.20
CA ASP A 278 -12.82 -10.63 15.54
C ASP A 278 -12.12 -11.12 14.27
N ASN A 279 -12.42 -12.34 13.81
CA ASN A 279 -11.78 -12.86 12.61
C ASN A 279 -12.35 -12.22 11.34
N LYS A 280 -11.55 -12.31 10.25
CA LYS A 280 -11.91 -11.73 8.95
C LYS A 280 -13.21 -12.27 8.36
N LEU A 281 -13.60 -13.51 8.67
CA LEU A 281 -14.85 -14.13 8.20
C LEU A 281 -16.05 -13.40 8.79
N VAL A 282 -16.04 -13.13 10.09
CA VAL A 282 -17.08 -12.42 10.82
C VAL A 282 -17.10 -10.95 10.42
N LEU A 283 -15.94 -10.27 10.46
CA LEU A 283 -15.82 -8.84 10.14
C LEU A 283 -16.20 -8.50 8.69
N SER A 284 -16.06 -9.44 7.75
CA SER A 284 -16.42 -9.27 6.34
C SER A 284 -17.78 -9.87 5.95
N ALA A 285 -18.58 -10.26 6.93
CA ALA A 285 -19.90 -10.87 6.71
C ALA A 285 -20.93 -9.84 6.23
N ASP A 286 -21.91 -10.30 5.46
CA ASP A 286 -23.07 -9.47 5.07
C ASP A 286 -24.00 -9.26 6.27
N ARG A 287 -24.07 -10.27 7.17
CA ARG A 287 -24.86 -10.25 8.40
C ARG A 287 -24.30 -11.22 9.41
N VAL A 288 -24.35 -10.87 10.68
CA VAL A 288 -24.02 -11.72 11.81
C VAL A 288 -25.20 -11.74 12.79
N ARG A 289 -25.49 -12.90 13.36
CA ARG A 289 -26.41 -13.09 14.49
C ARG A 289 -25.67 -13.85 15.56
N GLU A 290 -25.83 -13.43 16.78
CA GLU A 290 -25.34 -14.10 17.98
C GLU A 290 -26.52 -14.73 18.71
N ASP A 291 -26.35 -15.94 19.20
CA ASP A 291 -27.34 -16.61 20.05
C ASP A 291 -27.04 -16.38 21.56
N GLU A 292 -27.88 -16.95 22.40
CA GLU A 292 -27.77 -16.79 23.88
C GLU A 292 -26.48 -17.39 24.47
N GLU A 293 -25.85 -18.32 23.75
CA GLU A 293 -24.58 -18.95 24.12
C GLU A 293 -23.36 -18.24 23.55
N GLY A 294 -23.58 -17.14 22.82
CA GLY A 294 -22.53 -16.36 22.16
C GLY A 294 -22.05 -16.97 20.82
N LEU A 295 -22.67 -18.06 20.35
CA LEU A 295 -22.32 -18.65 19.06
C LEU A 295 -22.79 -17.77 17.91
N LEU A 296 -21.89 -17.47 16.99
CA LEU A 296 -22.16 -16.57 15.87
C LEU A 296 -22.68 -17.33 14.66
N THR A 297 -23.80 -16.89 14.09
CA THR A 297 -24.27 -17.32 12.78
C THR A 297 -23.95 -16.25 11.76
N VAL A 298 -23.02 -16.55 10.86
CA VAL A 298 -22.46 -15.65 9.85
C VAL A 298 -23.10 -15.92 8.52
N PHE A 299 -23.69 -14.89 7.90
CA PHE A 299 -24.27 -14.89 6.55
C PHE A 299 -23.31 -14.16 5.62
N THR A 300 -22.82 -14.84 4.59
CA THR A 300 -21.84 -14.26 3.66
C THR A 300 -22.00 -14.85 2.27
N LYS A 301 -21.47 -14.16 1.27
CA LYS A 301 -21.30 -14.71 -0.07
C LYS A 301 -19.89 -15.21 -0.29
N ALA A 302 -19.75 -16.36 -0.91
CA ALA A 302 -18.46 -16.93 -1.24
C ALA A 302 -18.48 -17.68 -2.57
N ILE A 303 -17.35 -17.73 -3.24
CA ILE A 303 -17.12 -18.62 -4.39
C ILE A 303 -16.63 -19.95 -3.82
N LEU A 304 -17.42 -21.01 -4.01
CA LEU A 304 -17.09 -22.36 -3.50
C LEU A 304 -15.94 -22.96 -4.31
N ASN A 305 -14.73 -22.82 -3.82
CA ASN A 305 -13.51 -23.33 -4.44
C ASN A 305 -12.48 -23.68 -3.36
N THR A 306 -11.34 -24.19 -3.77
CA THR A 306 -10.24 -24.56 -2.86
C THR A 306 -9.82 -23.38 -1.96
N GLY A 307 -9.79 -22.15 -2.46
CA GLY A 307 -9.44 -20.97 -1.67
C GLY A 307 -10.44 -20.68 -0.53
N PHE A 308 -11.73 -20.90 -0.76
CA PHE A 308 -12.76 -20.80 0.26
C PHE A 308 -12.55 -21.85 1.36
N TYR A 309 -12.35 -23.11 0.97
CA TYR A 309 -12.11 -24.19 1.93
C TYR A 309 -10.80 -24.01 2.72
N GLN A 310 -9.74 -23.56 2.07
CA GLN A 310 -8.48 -23.19 2.76
C GLN A 310 -8.68 -22.06 3.76
N ALA A 311 -9.50 -21.06 3.41
CA ALA A 311 -9.78 -19.94 4.30
C ALA A 311 -10.51 -20.41 5.56
N LEU A 312 -11.46 -21.34 5.44
CA LEU A 312 -12.19 -21.90 6.57
C LEU A 312 -11.34 -22.88 7.40
N ALA A 313 -10.53 -23.69 6.75
CA ALA A 313 -9.66 -24.66 7.45
C ALA A 313 -8.65 -24.01 8.40
N ARG A 314 -8.34 -22.71 8.21
CA ARG A 314 -7.52 -21.94 9.17
C ARG A 314 -8.11 -21.85 10.56
N TYR A 315 -9.42 -21.95 10.68
CA TYR A 315 -10.17 -21.80 11.93
C TYR A 315 -10.42 -23.13 12.65
N GLY A 316 -9.93 -24.25 12.07
CA GLY A 316 -10.05 -25.59 12.66
C GLY A 316 -11.50 -25.97 12.92
N ASP A 317 -11.77 -26.39 14.14
CA ASP A 317 -13.09 -26.76 14.67
C ASP A 317 -13.95 -25.55 15.10
N GLY A 318 -13.39 -24.36 15.05
CA GLY A 318 -14.08 -23.12 15.39
C GLY A 318 -15.11 -22.66 14.36
N VAL A 319 -15.26 -23.35 13.22
CA VAL A 319 -16.23 -23.00 12.17
C VAL A 319 -16.97 -24.23 11.64
N GLU A 320 -18.27 -24.06 11.38
CA GLU A 320 -19.11 -25.07 10.76
C GLU A 320 -19.90 -24.48 9.60
N ILE A 321 -19.81 -25.08 8.41
CA ILE A 321 -20.66 -24.71 7.27
C ILE A 321 -22.06 -25.33 7.49
N VAL A 322 -23.08 -24.48 7.61
CA VAL A 322 -24.47 -24.89 7.78
C VAL A 322 -25.16 -25.03 6.42
N ARG A 323 -24.97 -24.05 5.53
CA ARG A 323 -25.57 -24.00 4.18
C ARG A 323 -24.64 -23.29 3.20
N PRO A 324 -24.73 -23.62 1.88
CA PRO A 324 -25.53 -24.71 1.30
C PRO A 324 -24.88 -26.08 1.56
N GLU A 325 -25.65 -27.15 1.37
CA GLU A 325 -25.17 -28.53 1.53
C GLU A 325 -23.99 -28.86 0.63
N GLU A 326 -23.95 -28.31 -0.60
CA GLU A 326 -22.84 -28.42 -1.53
C GLU A 326 -21.52 -27.87 -0.90
N ALA A 327 -21.58 -26.71 -0.24
CA ALA A 327 -20.41 -26.14 0.44
C ALA A 327 -19.92 -27.02 1.59
N ARG A 328 -20.87 -27.58 2.37
CA ARG A 328 -20.57 -28.51 3.48
C ARG A 328 -19.88 -29.79 2.95
N LYS A 329 -20.44 -30.40 1.93
CA LYS A 329 -19.86 -31.61 1.28
C LYS A 329 -18.46 -31.31 0.73
N GLY A 330 -18.30 -30.22 -0.01
CA GLY A 330 -17.01 -29.81 -0.58
C GLY A 330 -15.95 -29.56 0.49
N PHE A 331 -16.33 -29.02 1.64
CA PHE A 331 -15.39 -28.81 2.76
C PHE A 331 -15.00 -30.14 3.42
N VAL A 332 -15.97 -31.06 3.64
CA VAL A 332 -15.69 -32.42 4.13
C VAL A 332 -14.72 -33.16 3.18
N GLU A 333 -14.94 -33.10 1.88
CA GLU A 333 -14.03 -33.71 0.90
C GLU A 333 -12.63 -33.06 0.94
N TYR A 334 -12.57 -31.74 1.12
CA TYR A 334 -11.30 -31.03 1.29
C TYR A 334 -10.55 -31.52 2.52
N LEU A 335 -11.22 -31.65 3.67
CA LEU A 335 -10.63 -32.12 4.92
C LEU A 335 -10.19 -33.59 4.82
N LYS A 336 -10.99 -34.46 4.20
CA LYS A 336 -10.60 -35.87 3.95
C LYS A 336 -9.32 -35.98 3.12
N ARG A 337 -9.24 -35.23 2.00
CA ARG A 337 -8.00 -35.20 1.20
C ARG A 337 -6.78 -34.68 1.98
N THR A 338 -7.01 -33.76 2.91
CA THR A 338 -5.93 -33.29 3.79
C THR A 338 -5.51 -34.37 4.77
N LEU A 339 -6.47 -35.07 5.39
CA LEU A 339 -6.22 -36.16 6.33
C LEU A 339 -5.46 -37.32 5.66
N ASP A 340 -5.88 -37.72 4.45
CA ASP A 340 -5.25 -38.78 3.66
C ASP A 340 -3.74 -38.56 3.44
N ILE A 341 -3.26 -37.31 3.47
CA ILE A 341 -1.82 -36.99 3.33
C ILE A 341 -1.04 -37.44 4.58
N TYR A 342 -1.68 -37.35 5.75
CA TYR A 342 -1.04 -37.72 7.02
C TYR A 342 -1.24 -39.18 7.38
N GLU A 343 -2.29 -39.82 6.87
CA GLU A 343 -2.60 -41.25 7.13
C GLU A 343 -1.89 -42.18 6.17
N LYS A 344 -1.40 -41.68 5.01
CA LYS A 344 -0.54 -42.49 4.13
C LYS A 344 0.77 -42.78 4.85
N GLU A 345 0.93 -44.02 5.29
CA GLU A 345 2.23 -44.53 5.69
C GLU A 345 3.26 -44.29 4.58
N LYS A 346 4.42 -43.73 4.97
CA LYS A 346 5.52 -43.47 4.05
C LYS A 346 6.16 -44.75 3.56
#